data_b5fe69f4ed1d6d8ee01640648202d26b
#
_entry.id   b5fe69f4ed1d6d8ee01640648202d26b
#
_cell.length_a   1.000
_cell.length_b   1.000
_cell.length_c   1.000
_cell.angle_alpha   90.00
_cell.angle_beta   90.00
_cell.angle_gamma   90.00
#
_symmetry.space_group_name_H-M   'P 1'
#
loop_
_entity.id
_entity.type
_entity.pdbx_description
1 polymer ?
#
loop_
_entity_poly.entity_id
_entity_poly.type
_entity_poly.pdbx_seq_one_letter_code
_entity_poly.pdbx_strand_id
1 'polypeptide(L)' 'MTEKKIRVLIAKPGLDGHDRGAKVIARALRDDGMEVIYTGLRQTPDMISEAALQEDVDVIGLSIL' A
#
# COMPACT_ATOMS: atom_id res chain seq x y z
N MET A 1 -2.44 19.07 19.95
CA MET A 1 -2.38 17.61 19.94
C MET A 1 -2.43 17.10 18.51
N THR A 2 -1.49 16.28 18.17
CA THR A 2 -1.43 15.74 16.82
C THR A 2 -2.08 14.37 16.77
N GLU A 3 -2.99 14.19 15.84
CA GLU A 3 -3.55 12.88 15.58
C GLU A 3 -2.62 12.11 14.66
N LYS A 4 -2.39 10.87 15.01
CA LYS A 4 -1.59 10.00 14.16
C LYS A 4 -2.41 9.59 12.96
N LYS A 5 -1.88 9.83 11.77
CA LYS A 5 -2.53 9.34 10.56
C LYS A 5 -2.35 7.85 10.43
N ILE A 6 -3.34 7.19 9.91
CA ILE A 6 -3.23 5.76 9.58
C ILE A 6 -2.30 5.64 8.38
N ARG A 7 -1.28 4.81 8.51
CA ARG A 7 -0.33 4.55 7.43
C ARG A 7 -0.72 3.24 6.76
N VAL A 8 -0.92 3.30 5.46
CA VAL A 8 -1.36 2.15 4.67
C VAL A 8 -0.35 1.86 3.59
N LEU A 9 0.07 0.61 3.50
CA LEU A 9 0.92 0.14 2.43
C LEU A 9 0.04 -0.55 1.40
N ILE A 10 0.10 -0.10 0.16
CA ILE A 10 -0.62 -0.72 -0.94
C ILE A 10 0.39 -1.44 -1.80
N ALA A 11 0.18 -2.73 -2.00
CA ALA A 11 1.09 -3.57 -2.77
C ALA A 11 0.32 -4.41 -3.78
N LYS A 12 0.97 -4.71 -4.88
CA LYS A 12 0.40 -5.59 -5.89
C LYS A 12 1.33 -6.79 -6.06
N PRO A 13 1.00 -7.91 -5.43
CA PRO A 13 1.82 -9.12 -5.56
C PRO A 13 1.63 -9.80 -6.90
N GLY A 14 2.56 -10.67 -7.25
CA GLY A 14 2.48 -11.47 -8.45
C GLY A 14 3.07 -10.80 -9.68
N LEU A 15 2.86 -11.41 -10.82
CA LEU A 15 3.47 -10.99 -12.07
C LEU A 15 2.57 -10.09 -12.92
N ASP A 16 1.35 -9.85 -12.48
CA ASP A 16 0.41 -9.01 -13.20
C ASP A 16 0.88 -7.56 -13.20
N GLY A 17 0.93 -6.96 -14.38
CA GLY A 17 1.35 -5.58 -14.53
C GLY A 17 0.22 -4.54 -14.45
N HIS A 18 -0.99 -4.96 -14.11
CA HIS A 18 -2.14 -4.08 -14.08
C HIS A 18 -2.28 -3.46 -12.69
N ASP A 19 -1.93 -2.20 -12.56
CA ASP A 19 -1.93 -1.52 -11.27
C ASP A 19 -3.00 -0.45 -11.12
N ARG A 20 -3.87 -0.33 -12.09
CA ARG A 20 -4.88 0.74 -12.10
C ARG A 20 -5.78 0.71 -10.86
N GLY A 21 -6.25 -0.49 -10.50
CA GLY A 21 -7.11 -0.63 -9.33
C GLY A 21 -6.38 -0.24 -8.04
N ALA A 22 -5.14 -0.65 -7.90
CA ALA A 22 -4.34 -0.31 -6.74
C ALA A 22 -4.12 1.20 -6.63
N LYS A 23 -3.88 1.85 -7.75
CA LYS A 23 -3.67 3.31 -7.76
C LYS A 23 -4.94 4.06 -7.40
N VAL A 24 -6.09 3.59 -7.89
CA VAL A 24 -7.38 4.21 -7.56
C VAL A 24 -7.65 4.12 -6.06
N ILE A 25 -7.46 2.95 -5.49
CA ILE A 25 -7.66 2.75 -4.06
C ILE A 25 -6.68 3.58 -3.24
N ALA A 26 -5.41 3.60 -3.64
CA ALA A 26 -4.40 4.41 -2.95
C ALA A 26 -4.79 5.88 -2.92
N ARG A 27 -5.29 6.39 -4.03
CA ARG A 27 -5.71 7.78 -4.12
C ARG A 27 -6.92 8.06 -3.24
N ALA A 28 -7.89 7.14 -3.23
CA ALA A 28 -9.08 7.29 -2.40
C ALA A 28 -8.74 7.34 -0.92
N LEU A 29 -7.84 6.45 -0.48
CA LEU A 29 -7.41 6.42 0.92
C LEU A 29 -6.64 7.69 1.29
N ARG A 30 -5.81 8.17 0.39
CA ARG A 30 -5.08 9.41 0.62
C ARG A 30 -6.03 10.60 0.74
N ASP A 31 -7.02 10.65 -0.13
CA ASP A 31 -8.01 11.73 -0.09
C ASP A 31 -8.82 11.70 1.21
N ASP A 32 -8.95 10.52 1.82
CA ASP A 32 -9.63 10.35 3.09
C ASP A 32 -8.74 10.69 4.30
N GLY A 33 -7.54 11.16 4.06
CA GLY A 33 -6.63 11.62 5.12
C GLY A 33 -5.61 10.60 5.59
N MET A 34 -5.52 9.44 4.95
CA MET A 34 -4.53 8.43 5.32
C MET A 34 -3.20 8.70 4.63
N GLU A 35 -2.14 8.24 5.24
CA GLU A 35 -0.83 8.28 4.64
C GLU A 35 -0.63 6.97 3.86
N VAL A 36 -0.49 7.07 2.55
CA VAL A 36 -0.45 5.90 1.68
C VAL A 36 0.93 5.74 1.06
N ILE A 37 1.44 4.53 1.17
CA ILE A 37 2.71 4.15 0.56
C ILE A 37 2.41 3.09 -0.49
N TYR A 38 2.75 3.38 -1.73
CA TYR A 38 2.52 2.43 -2.82
C TYR A 38 3.87 1.82 -3.23
N THR A 39 4.00 0.51 -3.08
CA THR A 39 5.26 -0.17 -3.34
C THR A 39 5.53 -0.47 -4.80
N GLY A 40 4.51 -0.36 -5.66
CA GLY A 40 4.67 -0.67 -7.07
C GLY A 40 4.19 -2.07 -7.42
N LEU A 41 4.56 -2.50 -8.63
CA LEU A 41 4.12 -3.77 -9.19
C LEU A 41 5.05 -4.92 -8.83
N ARG A 42 4.54 -6.13 -8.99
CA ARG A 42 5.34 -7.37 -8.97
C ARG A 42 6.11 -7.56 -7.67
N GLN A 43 5.46 -7.25 -6.58
CA GLN A 43 6.07 -7.40 -5.26
C GLN A 43 5.95 -8.84 -4.77
N THR A 44 7.05 -9.39 -4.26
CA THR A 44 6.99 -10.69 -3.59
C THR A 44 6.47 -10.50 -2.16
N PRO A 45 5.94 -11.57 -1.52
CA PRO A 45 5.53 -11.45 -0.12
C PRO A 45 6.64 -10.95 0.79
N ASP A 46 7.87 -11.39 0.57
CA ASP A 46 9.01 -10.94 1.38
C ASP A 46 9.27 -9.45 1.20
N MET A 47 9.18 -8.96 -0.03
CA MET A 47 9.36 -7.54 -0.31
C MET A 47 8.29 -6.71 0.36
N ILE A 48 7.05 -7.19 0.34
CA ILE A 48 5.93 -6.51 0.98
C ILE A 48 6.11 -6.46 2.49
N SER A 49 6.48 -7.59 3.10
CA SER A 49 6.72 -7.65 4.55
C SER A 49 7.84 -6.71 4.96
N GLU A 50 8.92 -6.70 4.20
CA GLU A 50 10.06 -5.85 4.51
C GLU A 50 9.70 -4.37 4.41
N ALA A 51 8.98 -4.00 3.36
CA ALA A 51 8.54 -2.62 3.19
C ALA A 51 7.60 -2.21 4.33
N ALA A 52 6.69 -3.09 4.73
CA ALA A 52 5.76 -2.82 5.82
C ALA A 52 6.48 -2.56 7.13
N LEU A 53 7.52 -3.34 7.41
CA LEU A 53 8.32 -3.15 8.62
C LEU A 53 9.12 -1.85 8.57
N GLN A 54 9.75 -1.56 7.44
CA GLN A 54 10.55 -0.35 7.28
C GLN A 54 9.71 0.91 7.40
N GLU A 55 8.49 0.88 6.85
CA GLU A 55 7.62 2.05 6.84
C GLU A 55 6.72 2.13 8.08
N ASP A 56 6.76 1.12 8.94
CA ASP A 56 5.97 1.09 10.17
C ASP A 56 4.49 1.34 9.87
N VAL A 57 3.93 0.58 8.94
CA VAL A 57 2.55 0.79 8.52
C VAL A 57 1.56 0.14 9.47
N ASP A 58 0.36 0.69 9.51
CA ASP A 58 -0.73 0.15 10.33
C ASP A 58 -1.55 -0.89 9.58
N VAL A 59 -1.63 -0.77 8.25
CA VAL A 59 -2.45 -1.63 7.41
C VAL A 59 -1.71 -1.95 6.13
N ILE A 60 -1.85 -3.18 5.67
CA ILE A 60 -1.34 -3.60 4.37
C ILE A 60 -2.53 -3.93 3.48
N GLY A 61 -2.63 -3.25 2.34
CA GLY A 61 -3.63 -3.54 1.35
C GLY A 61 -3.00 -4.25 0.16
N LEU A 62 -3.57 -5.36 -0.24
CA LEU A 62 -3.09 -6.13 -1.38
C LEU A 62 -4.09 -6.04 -2.53
N SER A 63 -3.61 -5.67 -3.71
CA SER A 63 -4.42 -5.65 -4.90
C SER A 63 -4.20 -6.97 -5.65
N ILE A 64 -5.20 -7.83 -5.60
CA ILE A 64 -5.13 -9.18 -6.17
C ILE A 64 -6.24 -9.32 -7.21
N LEU A 65 -5.89 -9.87 -8.36
CA LEU A 65 -6.87 -10.18 -9.41
C LEU A 65 -7.42 -11.59 -9.25
#